data_d3921f9eaffc375db4c832254ce762a6
#
_entry.id   d3921f9eaffc375db4c832254ce762a6
#
_cell.length_a   1.000
_cell.length_b   1.000
_cell.length_c   1.000
_cell.angle_alpha   90.00
_cell.angle_beta   90.00
_cell.angle_gamma   90.00
#
_symmetry.space_group_name_H-M   'P 1'
#
loop_
_entity.id
_entity.type
_entity.pdbx_description
1 polymer ?
#
loop_
_entity_poly.entity_id
_entity_poly.type
_entity_poly.pdbx_seq_one_letter_code
_entity_poly.pdbx_strand_id
1 'polypeptide(L)'
;MTVFEAIASHTRSMRGNTVNRKSMRTLAATAAGSALLFSLSACGAANESASADDSSESSLSGTLNGAGASSQQSAVNAWKQGFQTANADVTVNYDAIGSGGGREQFIAGGVSFAGSDAFLDDEEVAAAKDRCGSDVVTVPVYVSPVAVVYNLDGVDDLQLSPQTIGAIFAGDVTKWNDDAIAADNPDAELPDATITPVHRGDASGTTENFTAYLDAASEGSWSHGEVEEWPVKGGEAAQQTSGVIQAVSGGQGTIGYADASQAGELNTVAVKVGEEFVAPTPEAAAKVLDAATQVEGRAATDLALEIDRKTEAAGVYPIVLVSYQIACQKYEDATEA
;
A
#
# COMPACT_ATOMS: atom_id res chain seq x y z
N MET A 1 -20.62 7.62 17.01
CA MET A 1 -20.18 8.45 15.87
C MET A 1 -18.81 7.91 15.53
N THR A 2 -18.77 6.99 14.59
CA THR A 2 -17.59 6.20 14.23
C THR A 2 -16.73 7.00 13.27
N VAL A 3 -15.42 6.86 13.38
CA VAL A 3 -14.36 7.56 12.63
C VAL A 3 -14.51 7.44 11.09
N PHE A 4 -15.42 6.64 10.60
CA PHE A 4 -15.65 6.36 9.16
C PHE A 4 -16.45 7.42 8.39
N GLU A 5 -17.11 8.39 9.04
CA GLU A 5 -17.92 9.39 8.31
C GLU A 5 -17.12 10.61 7.78
N ALA A 6 -15.85 10.74 8.12
CA ALA A 6 -15.07 11.94 7.78
C ALA A 6 -14.36 11.90 6.41
N ILE A 7 -14.29 10.76 5.74
CA ILE A 7 -13.48 10.60 4.50
C ILE A 7 -14.30 10.74 3.20
N ALA A 8 -15.61 10.74 3.25
CA ALA A 8 -16.47 10.64 2.05
C ALA A 8 -16.90 11.97 1.40
N SER A 9 -16.44 13.16 1.81
CA SER A 9 -17.05 14.44 1.38
C SER A 9 -16.20 15.37 0.50
N HIS A 10 -15.08 14.96 -0.10
CA HIS A 10 -14.24 15.87 -0.90
C HIS A 10 -13.87 15.38 -2.31
N THR A 11 -14.87 14.92 -3.08
CA THR A 11 -14.72 14.82 -4.53
C THR A 11 -15.82 15.57 -5.24
N ARG A 12 -15.60 16.86 -5.52
CA ARG A 12 -16.45 17.61 -6.45
C ARG A 12 -15.64 18.48 -7.40
N SER A 13 -15.57 18.00 -8.65
CA SER A 13 -15.60 18.78 -9.89
C SER A 13 -14.55 19.86 -10.14
N MET A 14 -13.53 19.54 -10.93
CA MET A 14 -12.85 20.53 -11.78
C MET A 14 -13.28 20.34 -13.24
N ARG A 15 -14.20 21.18 -13.70
CA ARG A 15 -14.45 21.41 -15.13
C ARG A 15 -13.45 22.40 -15.67
N GLY A 16 -12.84 22.06 -16.81
CA GLY A 16 -11.87 22.84 -17.51
C GLY A 16 -12.35 24.21 -17.98
N ASN A 17 -11.42 25.15 -18.04
CA ASN A 17 -11.60 26.42 -18.72
C ASN A 17 -10.45 26.64 -19.70
N THR A 18 -10.80 26.68 -20.97
CA THR A 18 -9.94 26.94 -22.12
C THR A 18 -9.47 28.39 -22.13
N VAL A 19 -8.14 28.57 -22.20
CA VAL A 19 -7.52 29.90 -22.37
C VAL A 19 -7.49 30.27 -23.84
N ASN A 20 -8.14 31.37 -24.18
CA ASN A 20 -8.05 32.03 -25.48
C ASN A 20 -7.04 33.17 -25.43
N ARG A 21 -5.97 33.04 -26.24
CA ARG A 21 -4.98 34.11 -26.47
C ARG A 21 -5.53 35.08 -27.50
N LYS A 22 -5.55 36.42 -27.17
CA LYS A 22 -5.29 37.48 -28.14
C LYS A 22 -4.81 38.74 -27.45
N SER A 23 -3.60 39.08 -27.75
CA SER A 23 -2.82 40.31 -27.97
C SER A 23 -3.54 41.69 -27.94
N MET A 24 -2.94 42.72 -27.35
CA MET A 24 -2.32 43.90 -27.97
C MET A 24 -2.42 45.19 -27.15
N ARG A 25 -1.26 45.75 -26.89
CA ARG A 25 -0.81 47.16 -27.06
C ARG A 25 -1.27 48.27 -26.10
N THR A 26 -0.26 48.73 -25.37
CA THR A 26 0.22 50.11 -25.15
C THR A 26 -0.76 51.29 -25.00
N LEU A 27 -0.61 52.08 -23.91
CA LEU A 27 -0.26 53.47 -23.97
C LEU A 27 -0.03 54.07 -22.57
N ALA A 28 1.01 54.88 -22.48
CA ALA A 28 1.44 55.66 -21.32
C ALA A 28 0.67 56.97 -21.20
N ALA A 29 0.57 57.52 -20.01
CA ALA A 29 0.70 58.97 -19.72
C ALA A 29 0.41 59.32 -18.24
N THR A 30 1.42 59.74 -17.56
CA THR A 30 1.66 60.94 -16.71
C THR A 30 0.49 61.72 -16.12
N ALA A 31 0.53 62.04 -14.82
CA ALA A 31 0.64 63.34 -14.11
C ALA A 31 0.12 63.17 -12.68
N ALA A 32 0.92 63.36 -11.68
CA ALA A 32 1.24 64.53 -10.87
C ALA A 32 0.06 65.11 -10.06
N GLY A 33 0.19 65.14 -8.72
CA GLY A 33 -0.24 66.30 -7.98
C GLY A 33 -1.12 66.07 -6.73
N SER A 34 -0.52 66.45 -5.61
CA SER A 34 -1.14 67.14 -4.48
C SER A 34 -1.51 66.34 -3.21
N ALA A 35 -0.65 66.58 -2.24
CA ALA A 35 -0.88 66.36 -0.81
C ALA A 35 -2.02 67.22 -0.28
N LEU A 36 -2.76 66.70 0.68
CA LEU A 36 -3.40 67.50 1.74
C LEU A 36 -3.58 66.66 3.00
N LEU A 37 -2.88 67.09 4.03
CA LEU A 37 -3.00 66.70 5.41
C LEU A 37 -4.35 67.08 5.99
N PHE A 38 -5.03 66.19 6.67
CA PHE A 38 -5.93 66.53 7.78
C PHE A 38 -5.77 65.49 8.89
N SER A 39 -5.13 65.93 9.95
CA SER A 39 -5.19 65.39 11.29
C SER A 39 -6.46 65.92 11.96
N LEU A 40 -7.11 65.06 12.74
CA LEU A 40 -7.62 65.28 14.12
C LEU A 40 -8.50 64.09 14.54
N SER A 41 -7.99 63.34 15.50
CA SER A 41 -8.44 63.15 16.91
C SER A 41 -9.92 62.82 17.05
N ALA A 42 -10.27 61.79 17.71
CA ALA A 42 -10.14 61.43 19.08
C ALA A 42 -11.10 60.34 19.51
N CYS A 43 -10.65 59.61 20.50
CA CYS A 43 -11.38 59.00 21.60
C CYS A 43 -12.35 57.82 21.34
N GLY A 44 -11.90 56.70 21.83
CA GLY A 44 -12.55 56.00 22.91
C GLY A 44 -13.58 54.97 22.54
N ALA A 45 -13.11 53.77 22.32
CA ALA A 45 -13.85 52.62 22.85
C ALA A 45 -12.81 51.57 23.28
N ALA A 46 -12.95 51.18 24.49
CA ALA A 46 -12.11 50.23 25.17
C ALA A 46 -12.22 48.82 24.56
N ASN A 47 -11.07 48.20 24.42
CA ASN A 47 -10.86 46.86 24.85
C ASN A 47 -11.72 45.75 24.21
N GLU A 48 -11.29 45.31 23.05
CA GLU A 48 -11.24 43.87 22.84
C GLU A 48 -9.80 43.55 22.43
N SER A 49 -9.06 43.10 23.43
CA SER A 49 -7.86 42.31 23.20
C SER A 49 -8.32 41.07 22.43
N ALA A 50 -8.28 41.14 21.12
CA ALA A 50 -8.14 39.92 20.36
C ALA A 50 -6.85 39.28 20.92
N SER A 51 -6.99 38.30 21.77
CA SER A 51 -5.96 37.33 21.98
C SER A 51 -5.60 36.85 20.59
N ALA A 52 -4.49 37.33 20.06
CA ALA A 52 -3.77 36.57 19.07
C ALA A 52 -3.56 35.24 19.76
N ASP A 53 -4.30 34.22 19.35
CA ASP A 53 -3.89 32.85 19.51
C ASP A 53 -2.49 32.82 18.92
N ASP A 54 -1.53 32.86 19.82
CA ASP A 54 -0.17 32.48 19.55
C ASP A 54 -0.21 30.97 19.31
N SER A 55 -0.74 30.58 18.14
CA SER A 55 -0.41 29.32 17.55
C SER A 55 1.06 29.43 17.23
N SER A 56 1.89 29.15 18.23
CA SER A 56 3.24 28.71 17.95
C SER A 56 3.10 27.44 17.11
N GLU A 57 3.10 27.62 15.79
CA GLU A 57 3.40 26.54 14.87
C GLU A 57 4.76 26.04 15.34
N SER A 58 4.77 24.96 16.11
CA SER A 58 5.99 24.22 16.39
C SER A 58 6.47 23.75 15.01
N SER A 59 7.45 24.46 14.45
CA SER A 59 8.04 24.06 13.17
C SER A 59 8.72 22.71 13.42
N LEU A 60 8.13 21.65 12.88
CA LEU A 60 8.75 20.34 12.88
C LEU A 60 10.07 20.41 12.14
N SER A 61 11.11 19.81 12.68
CA SER A 61 12.43 19.77 12.05
C SER A 61 13.16 18.48 12.42
N GLY A 62 14.04 18.01 11.55
CA GLY A 62 14.84 16.83 11.81
C GLY A 62 14.79 15.82 10.67
N THR A 63 15.28 14.61 10.93
CA THR A 63 15.32 13.52 9.95
C THR A 63 14.66 12.27 10.53
N LEU A 64 13.63 11.80 9.84
CA LEU A 64 12.99 10.51 10.12
C LEU A 64 13.49 9.47 9.11
N ASN A 65 13.98 8.35 9.60
CA ASN A 65 14.40 7.23 8.78
C ASN A 65 13.41 6.08 8.98
N GLY A 66 12.88 5.59 7.87
CA GLY A 66 12.00 4.43 7.83
C GLY A 66 12.52 3.38 6.87
N ALA A 67 12.06 2.16 7.04
CA ALA A 67 12.33 1.06 6.12
C ALA A 67 11.13 0.12 6.05
N GLY A 68 11.04 -0.72 5.01
CA GLY A 68 10.02 -1.76 4.99
C GLY A 68 9.45 -2.10 3.62
N ALA A 69 8.14 -2.32 3.59
CA ALA A 69 7.41 -2.85 2.45
C ALA A 69 7.69 -2.10 1.15
N SER A 70 8.12 -2.83 0.13
CA SER A 70 8.34 -2.28 -1.21
C SER A 70 7.04 -2.01 -1.98
N SER A 71 5.93 -2.64 -1.61
CA SER A 71 4.57 -2.34 -2.04
C SER A 71 4.18 -0.90 -1.68
N GLN A 72 4.60 -0.40 -0.50
CA GLN A 72 4.32 0.95 -0.02
C GLN A 72 5.13 2.04 -0.73
N GLN A 73 6.15 1.72 -1.53
CA GLN A 73 7.12 2.71 -2.03
C GLN A 73 6.46 3.91 -2.74
N SER A 74 5.46 3.66 -3.58
CA SER A 74 4.74 4.73 -4.29
C SER A 74 3.93 5.62 -3.32
N ALA A 75 3.22 5.03 -2.37
CA ALA A 75 2.45 5.73 -1.36
C ALA A 75 3.35 6.55 -0.43
N VAL A 76 4.42 5.94 0.08
CA VAL A 76 5.40 6.62 0.95
C VAL A 76 6.05 7.80 0.22
N ASN A 77 6.40 7.67 -1.07
CA ASN A 77 6.96 8.78 -1.84
C ASN A 77 5.97 9.95 -1.94
N ALA A 78 4.68 9.68 -2.16
CA ALA A 78 3.65 10.72 -2.18
C ALA A 78 3.46 11.37 -0.81
N TRP A 79 3.41 10.58 0.27
CA TRP A 79 3.29 11.08 1.64
C TRP A 79 4.49 11.93 2.05
N LYS A 80 5.71 11.47 1.76
CA LYS A 80 6.96 12.23 1.98
C LYS A 80 6.90 13.58 1.30
N GLN A 81 6.55 13.60 0.01
CA GLN A 81 6.47 14.85 -0.75
C GLN A 81 5.47 15.82 -0.14
N GLY A 82 4.26 15.34 0.22
CA GLY A 82 3.25 16.17 0.87
C GLY A 82 3.70 16.69 2.22
N PHE A 83 4.24 15.81 3.07
CA PHE A 83 4.69 16.15 4.42
C PHE A 83 5.86 17.13 4.43
N GLN A 84 6.90 16.89 3.62
CA GLN A 84 8.06 17.79 3.52
C GLN A 84 7.72 19.12 2.82
N THR A 85 6.69 19.16 1.99
CA THR A 85 6.19 20.43 1.44
C THR A 85 5.56 21.31 2.52
N ALA A 86 4.85 20.70 3.46
CA ALA A 86 4.24 21.40 4.59
C ALA A 86 5.26 21.68 5.72
N ASN A 87 6.33 20.90 5.83
CA ASN A 87 7.33 20.97 6.89
C ASN A 87 8.74 21.00 6.26
N ALA A 88 9.16 22.16 5.79
CA ALA A 88 10.38 22.32 4.98
C ALA A 88 11.69 21.92 5.69
N ASP A 89 11.70 21.96 7.02
CA ASP A 89 12.86 21.61 7.84
C ASP A 89 12.89 20.12 8.24
N VAL A 90 11.93 19.30 7.73
CA VAL A 90 11.88 17.85 7.96
C VAL A 90 12.38 17.10 6.74
N THR A 91 13.22 16.11 6.97
CA THR A 91 13.65 15.12 5.97
C THR A 91 13.10 13.74 6.34
N VAL A 92 12.40 13.09 5.42
CA VAL A 92 11.95 11.70 5.59
C VAL A 92 12.66 10.81 4.58
N ASN A 93 13.34 9.79 5.07
CA ASN A 93 13.96 8.73 4.26
C ASN A 93 13.15 7.45 4.41
N TYR A 94 13.08 6.66 3.34
CA TYR A 94 12.44 5.35 3.37
C TYR A 94 13.21 4.39 2.49
N ASP A 95 13.60 3.26 3.05
CA ASP A 95 14.32 2.19 2.36
C ASP A 95 13.37 0.98 2.16
N ALA A 96 13.04 0.70 0.90
CA ALA A 96 12.06 -0.30 0.52
C ALA A 96 12.70 -1.70 0.46
N ILE A 97 13.06 -2.26 1.61
CA ILE A 97 13.81 -3.52 1.76
C ILE A 97 12.95 -4.78 2.00
N GLY A 98 11.63 -4.63 1.98
CA GLY A 98 10.67 -5.67 2.34
C GLY A 98 10.11 -5.49 3.74
N SER A 99 8.91 -6.06 4.00
CA SER A 99 8.21 -5.93 5.28
C SER A 99 9.00 -6.51 6.43
N GLY A 100 9.50 -7.75 6.32
CA GLY A 100 10.30 -8.40 7.34
C GLY A 100 11.57 -7.62 7.67
N GLY A 101 12.36 -7.22 6.66
CA GLY A 101 13.55 -6.39 6.88
C GLY A 101 13.24 -5.03 7.53
N GLY A 102 12.08 -4.44 7.23
CA GLY A 102 11.62 -3.20 7.87
C GLY A 102 11.28 -3.40 9.35
N ARG A 103 10.53 -4.47 9.68
CA ARG A 103 10.19 -4.83 11.07
C ARG A 103 11.47 -5.14 11.88
N GLU A 104 12.38 -5.93 11.32
CA GLU A 104 13.68 -6.21 11.94
C GLU A 104 14.49 -4.94 12.26
N GLN A 105 14.61 -4.02 11.28
CA GLN A 105 15.34 -2.76 11.51
C GLN A 105 14.65 -1.87 12.54
N PHE A 106 13.33 -1.82 12.55
CA PHE A 106 12.57 -1.08 13.56
C PHE A 106 12.81 -1.64 14.97
N ILE A 107 12.70 -2.96 15.14
CA ILE A 107 12.94 -3.65 16.41
C ILE A 107 14.40 -3.45 16.89
N ALA A 108 15.35 -3.50 15.96
CA ALA A 108 16.76 -3.25 16.28
C ALA A 108 17.09 -1.77 16.55
N GLY A 109 16.14 -0.84 16.38
CA GLY A 109 16.36 0.60 16.57
C GLY A 109 17.15 1.26 15.44
N GLY A 110 17.28 0.61 14.28
CA GLY A 110 17.97 1.14 13.11
C GLY A 110 17.18 2.20 12.35
N VAL A 111 15.85 2.19 12.49
CA VAL A 111 14.93 3.16 11.88
C VAL A 111 13.89 3.63 12.89
N SER A 112 13.33 4.82 12.64
CA SER A 112 12.31 5.43 13.49
C SER A 112 10.93 4.80 13.28
N PHE A 113 10.62 4.38 12.05
CA PHE A 113 9.34 3.73 11.72
C PHE A 113 9.53 2.62 10.68
N ALA A 114 8.58 1.70 10.63
CA ALA A 114 8.54 0.69 9.59
C ALA A 114 7.23 0.72 8.81
N GLY A 115 7.34 0.45 7.50
CA GLY A 115 6.20 0.09 6.67
C GLY A 115 6.11 -1.42 6.51
N SER A 116 4.95 -2.02 6.72
CA SER A 116 4.80 -3.48 6.62
C SER A 116 3.43 -3.85 6.06
N ASP A 117 3.39 -4.86 5.18
CA ASP A 117 2.12 -5.43 4.69
C ASP A 117 1.60 -6.55 5.59
N ALA A 118 2.30 -6.83 6.68
CA ALA A 118 1.87 -7.69 7.74
C ALA A 118 2.01 -6.96 9.08
N PHE A 119 1.19 -7.26 10.05
CA PHE A 119 1.34 -6.75 11.40
C PHE A 119 2.46 -7.50 12.15
N LEU A 120 2.94 -6.93 13.25
CA LEU A 120 3.91 -7.60 14.12
C LEU A 120 3.30 -8.86 14.75
N ASP A 121 4.02 -9.97 14.77
CA ASP A 121 3.62 -11.11 15.57
C ASP A 121 3.81 -10.85 17.07
N ASP A 122 3.44 -11.78 17.94
CA ASP A 122 3.50 -11.58 19.39
C ASP A 122 4.93 -11.43 19.93
N GLU A 123 5.91 -12.10 19.32
CA GLU A 123 7.33 -11.99 19.68
C GLU A 123 7.90 -10.65 19.21
N GLU A 124 7.56 -10.24 17.99
CA GLU A 124 7.91 -8.93 17.42
C GLU A 124 7.31 -7.77 18.22
N VAL A 125 6.02 -7.89 18.63
CA VAL A 125 5.36 -6.89 19.49
C VAL A 125 6.09 -6.74 20.82
N ALA A 126 6.48 -7.85 21.45
CA ALA A 126 7.21 -7.81 22.71
C ALA A 126 8.58 -7.13 22.53
N ALA A 127 9.34 -7.50 21.50
CA ALA A 127 10.64 -6.93 21.19
C ALA A 127 10.54 -5.43 20.80
N ALA A 128 9.53 -5.05 20.04
CA ALA A 128 9.27 -3.66 19.68
C ALA A 128 8.90 -2.80 20.90
N LYS A 129 8.11 -3.31 21.84
CA LYS A 129 7.82 -2.62 23.12
C LYS A 129 9.07 -2.42 23.96
N ASP A 130 9.94 -3.43 24.04
CA ASP A 130 11.22 -3.31 24.76
C ASP A 130 12.10 -2.21 24.13
N ARG A 131 12.19 -2.19 22.81
CA ARG A 131 12.92 -1.16 22.04
C ARG A 131 12.34 0.24 22.28
N CYS A 132 11.01 0.38 22.25
CA CYS A 132 10.33 1.66 22.37
C CYS A 132 10.26 2.19 23.82
N GLY A 133 10.41 1.33 24.84
CA GLY A 133 10.10 1.68 26.22
C GLY A 133 8.64 2.13 26.42
N SER A 134 7.77 1.84 25.47
CA SER A 134 6.34 2.21 25.44
C SER A 134 5.57 1.19 24.60
N ASP A 135 4.24 1.36 24.49
CA ASP A 135 3.48 0.61 23.51
C ASP A 135 3.89 0.98 22.06
N VAL A 136 3.60 0.06 21.14
CA VAL A 136 3.80 0.24 19.71
C VAL A 136 2.50 0.74 19.09
N VAL A 137 2.62 1.56 18.09
CA VAL A 137 1.51 2.02 17.24
C VAL A 137 1.59 1.23 15.93
N THR A 138 0.55 0.44 15.63
CA THR A 138 0.39 -0.27 14.36
C THR A 138 -0.90 0.21 13.72
N VAL A 139 -0.80 0.99 12.64
CA VAL A 139 -1.96 1.61 11.98
C VAL A 139 -2.09 1.12 10.56
N PRO A 140 -3.25 0.51 10.18
CA PRO A 140 -3.53 0.22 8.78
C PRO A 140 -3.72 1.52 8.01
N VAL A 141 -2.98 1.69 6.92
CA VAL A 141 -2.98 2.92 6.12
C VAL A 141 -3.70 2.76 4.79
N TYR A 142 -3.71 1.55 4.24
CA TYR A 142 -4.52 1.17 3.08
C TYR A 142 -4.64 -0.34 2.95
N VAL A 143 -5.60 -0.77 2.10
CA VAL A 143 -5.73 -2.14 1.62
C VAL A 143 -5.53 -2.12 0.12
N SER A 144 -4.74 -3.07 -0.40
CA SER A 144 -4.49 -3.21 -1.83
C SER A 144 -4.65 -4.67 -2.26
N PRO A 145 -5.19 -4.94 -3.46
CA PRO A 145 -5.16 -6.30 -3.99
C PRO A 145 -3.73 -6.73 -4.31
N VAL A 146 -3.39 -7.96 -3.94
CA VAL A 146 -2.22 -8.66 -4.46
C VAL A 146 -2.64 -9.33 -5.76
N ALA A 147 -2.29 -8.74 -6.89
CA ALA A 147 -2.60 -9.30 -8.20
C ALA A 147 -1.69 -10.49 -8.50
N VAL A 148 -2.27 -11.58 -8.97
CA VAL A 148 -1.52 -12.61 -9.69
C VAL A 148 -1.34 -12.10 -11.10
N VAL A 149 -0.09 -11.76 -11.44
CA VAL A 149 0.30 -11.17 -12.73
C VAL A 149 0.94 -12.21 -13.63
N TYR A 150 0.73 -12.10 -14.93
CA TYR A 150 1.32 -13.07 -15.87
C TYR A 150 1.70 -12.42 -17.21
N ASN A 151 2.58 -13.10 -17.94
CA ASN A 151 2.98 -12.73 -19.29
C ASN A 151 2.89 -13.96 -20.19
N LEU A 152 1.79 -14.07 -20.95
CA LEU A 152 1.50 -15.19 -21.82
C LEU A 152 0.87 -14.67 -23.11
N ASP A 153 1.54 -14.85 -24.24
CA ASP A 153 1.05 -14.38 -25.54
C ASP A 153 -0.27 -15.06 -25.91
N GLY A 154 -1.23 -14.24 -26.32
CA GLY A 154 -2.53 -14.71 -26.83
C GLY A 154 -3.54 -15.13 -25.76
N VAL A 155 -3.25 -14.89 -24.49
CA VAL A 155 -4.17 -15.13 -23.36
C VAL A 155 -4.31 -13.86 -22.55
N ASP A 156 -5.43 -13.14 -22.69
CA ASP A 156 -5.64 -11.83 -22.07
C ASP A 156 -6.55 -11.90 -20.82
N ASP A 157 -7.45 -12.89 -20.71
CA ASP A 157 -8.48 -13.00 -19.68
C ASP A 157 -8.34 -14.33 -18.92
N LEU A 158 -7.20 -14.54 -18.25
CA LEU A 158 -6.94 -15.78 -17.51
C LEU A 158 -7.74 -15.83 -16.20
N GLN A 159 -8.39 -16.95 -15.96
CA GLN A 159 -9.16 -17.28 -14.76
C GLN A 159 -8.49 -18.43 -14.04
N LEU A 160 -8.30 -18.34 -12.72
CA LEU A 160 -7.73 -19.44 -11.93
C LEU A 160 -8.49 -19.62 -10.62
N SER A 161 -8.75 -20.89 -10.28
CA SER A 161 -9.22 -21.27 -8.97
C SER A 161 -8.10 -21.20 -7.93
N PRO A 162 -8.40 -21.06 -6.62
CA PRO A 162 -7.39 -21.09 -5.56
C PRO A 162 -6.52 -22.35 -5.61
N GLN A 163 -7.13 -23.50 -5.94
CA GLN A 163 -6.45 -24.79 -6.08
C GLN A 163 -5.44 -24.76 -7.23
N THR A 164 -5.83 -24.23 -8.39
CA THR A 164 -4.95 -24.10 -9.55
C THR A 164 -3.79 -23.15 -9.26
N ILE A 165 -4.05 -22.00 -8.61
CA ILE A 165 -3.00 -21.07 -8.19
C ILE A 165 -2.03 -21.76 -7.23
N GLY A 166 -2.55 -22.44 -6.19
CA GLY A 166 -1.74 -23.19 -5.23
C GLY A 166 -0.83 -24.22 -5.91
N ALA A 167 -1.38 -25.01 -6.83
CA ALA A 167 -0.64 -26.05 -7.56
C ALA A 167 0.45 -25.46 -8.50
N ILE A 168 0.19 -24.33 -9.13
CA ILE A 168 1.20 -23.62 -9.95
C ILE A 168 2.38 -23.18 -9.08
N PHE A 169 2.10 -22.50 -7.96
CA PHE A 169 3.15 -21.96 -7.10
C PHE A 169 3.82 -23.02 -6.22
N ALA A 170 3.17 -24.17 -5.99
CA ALA A 170 3.80 -25.35 -5.39
C ALA A 170 4.72 -26.12 -6.38
N GLY A 171 4.55 -25.87 -7.69
CA GLY A 171 5.32 -26.52 -8.75
C GLY A 171 4.71 -27.84 -9.24
N ASP A 172 3.46 -28.14 -8.89
CA ASP A 172 2.73 -29.33 -9.32
C ASP A 172 2.15 -29.14 -10.71
N VAL A 173 1.67 -27.94 -11.06
CA VAL A 173 1.24 -27.51 -12.40
C VAL A 173 2.36 -26.72 -13.04
N THR A 174 2.93 -27.26 -14.14
CA THR A 174 4.13 -26.73 -14.79
C THR A 174 3.94 -26.30 -16.25
N LYS A 175 2.74 -26.50 -16.78
CA LYS A 175 2.38 -26.18 -18.16
C LYS A 175 1.13 -25.33 -18.21
N TRP A 176 1.10 -24.35 -19.14
CA TRP A 176 -0.07 -23.49 -19.33
C TRP A 176 -1.30 -24.22 -19.86
N ASN A 177 -1.12 -25.32 -20.63
CA ASN A 177 -2.21 -26.16 -21.11
C ASN A 177 -2.55 -27.34 -20.19
N ASP A 178 -2.20 -27.24 -18.90
CA ASP A 178 -2.59 -28.25 -17.90
C ASP A 178 -4.11 -28.33 -17.76
N ASP A 179 -4.62 -29.54 -17.50
CA ASP A 179 -6.06 -29.79 -17.36
C ASP A 179 -6.72 -28.92 -16.28
N ALA A 180 -6.00 -28.60 -15.18
CA ALA A 180 -6.50 -27.74 -14.13
C ALA A 180 -6.73 -26.29 -14.63
N ILE A 181 -5.80 -25.74 -15.41
CA ILE A 181 -5.94 -24.40 -15.99
C ILE A 181 -7.03 -24.41 -17.08
N ALA A 182 -7.07 -25.47 -17.92
CA ALA A 182 -8.09 -25.62 -18.96
C ALA A 182 -9.51 -25.73 -18.37
N ALA A 183 -9.67 -26.37 -17.23
CA ALA A 183 -10.97 -26.45 -16.55
C ALA A 183 -11.49 -25.09 -16.05
N ASP A 184 -10.59 -24.21 -15.62
CA ASP A 184 -10.93 -22.84 -15.22
C ASP A 184 -11.15 -21.93 -16.46
N ASN A 185 -10.66 -22.32 -17.66
CA ASN A 185 -10.65 -21.51 -18.89
C ASN A 185 -11.14 -22.32 -20.12
N PRO A 186 -12.39 -22.80 -20.15
CA PRO A 186 -12.87 -23.74 -21.16
C PRO A 186 -12.87 -23.18 -22.60
N ASP A 187 -12.91 -21.88 -22.76
CA ASP A 187 -12.95 -21.19 -24.05
C ASP A 187 -11.58 -20.65 -24.49
N ALA A 188 -10.52 -20.79 -23.67
CA ALA A 188 -9.20 -20.26 -23.98
C ALA A 188 -8.34 -21.26 -24.79
N GLU A 189 -7.57 -20.75 -25.75
CA GLU A 189 -6.54 -21.52 -26.46
C GLU A 189 -5.22 -21.45 -25.67
N LEU A 190 -5.04 -22.38 -24.72
CA LEU A 190 -3.87 -22.40 -23.86
C LEU A 190 -2.67 -23.05 -24.58
N PRO A 191 -1.49 -22.38 -24.63
CA PRO A 191 -0.32 -22.90 -25.34
C PRO A 191 0.36 -24.03 -24.54
N ASP A 192 0.99 -24.98 -25.24
CA ASP A 192 1.93 -25.95 -24.63
C ASP A 192 3.25 -25.26 -24.29
N ALA A 193 3.21 -24.39 -23.28
CA ALA A 193 4.36 -23.64 -22.79
C ALA A 193 4.60 -23.96 -21.33
N THR A 194 5.85 -23.86 -20.89
CA THR A 194 6.22 -24.05 -19.48
C THR A 194 5.86 -22.82 -18.67
N ILE A 195 5.32 -23.03 -17.47
CA ILE A 195 5.09 -21.97 -16.49
C ILE A 195 6.39 -21.72 -15.75
N THR A 196 6.77 -20.45 -15.60
CA THR A 196 7.85 -20.02 -14.72
C THR A 196 7.28 -19.14 -13.61
N PRO A 197 7.08 -19.69 -12.41
CA PRO A 197 6.67 -18.89 -11.25
C PRO A 197 7.78 -17.88 -10.88
N VAL A 198 7.40 -16.63 -10.67
CA VAL A 198 8.25 -15.55 -10.16
C VAL A 198 7.81 -15.25 -8.74
N HIS A 199 8.74 -15.32 -7.80
CA HIS A 199 8.47 -15.09 -6.39
C HIS A 199 9.44 -14.09 -5.77
N ARG A 200 9.13 -13.59 -4.58
CA ARG A 200 10.00 -12.71 -3.85
C ARG A 200 11.25 -13.46 -3.36
N GLY A 201 12.40 -12.79 -3.43
CA GLY A 201 13.68 -13.29 -2.92
C GLY A 201 14.11 -12.63 -1.61
N ASP A 202 13.25 -11.78 -1.03
CA ASP A 202 13.39 -11.07 0.24
C ASP A 202 12.22 -11.44 1.18
N ALA A 203 12.36 -11.23 2.47
CA ALA A 203 11.29 -11.37 3.46
C ALA A 203 10.19 -10.33 3.18
N SER A 204 9.03 -10.80 2.75
CA SER A 204 8.01 -9.98 2.08
C SER A 204 6.62 -10.17 2.66
N GLY A 205 6.02 -9.11 3.18
CA GLY A 205 4.62 -9.13 3.56
C GLY A 205 3.66 -9.37 2.39
N THR A 206 4.05 -9.04 1.14
CA THR A 206 3.26 -9.45 -0.04
C THR A 206 3.27 -10.97 -0.21
N THR A 207 4.43 -11.64 0.01
CA THR A 207 4.52 -13.11 0.03
C THR A 207 3.68 -13.69 1.15
N GLU A 208 3.77 -13.14 2.34
CA GLU A 208 3.02 -13.58 3.52
C GLU A 208 1.51 -13.54 3.27
N ASN A 209 0.98 -12.41 2.78
CA ASN A 209 -0.44 -12.30 2.43
C ASN A 209 -0.87 -13.24 1.29
N PHE A 210 -0.01 -13.44 0.30
CA PHE A 210 -0.29 -14.36 -0.80
C PHE A 210 -0.31 -15.81 -0.32
N THR A 211 0.67 -16.23 0.48
CA THR A 211 0.74 -17.59 1.02
C THR A 211 -0.33 -17.85 2.08
N ALA A 212 -0.69 -16.85 2.89
CA ALA A 212 -1.85 -16.93 3.79
C ALA A 212 -3.15 -17.22 3.03
N TYR A 213 -3.36 -16.58 1.87
CA TYR A 213 -4.48 -16.90 1.01
C TYR A 213 -4.41 -18.31 0.46
N LEU A 214 -3.24 -18.74 -0.04
CA LEU A 214 -3.07 -20.09 -0.57
C LEU A 214 -3.32 -21.16 0.50
N ASP A 215 -2.81 -20.96 1.72
CA ASP A 215 -3.02 -21.86 2.85
C ASP A 215 -4.50 -21.98 3.20
N ALA A 216 -5.21 -20.86 3.24
CA ALA A 216 -6.63 -20.84 3.60
C ALA A 216 -7.54 -21.40 2.51
N ALA A 217 -7.30 -21.11 1.21
CA ALA A 217 -8.27 -21.29 0.14
C ALA A 217 -7.92 -22.40 -0.87
N SER A 218 -6.66 -22.86 -0.97
CA SER A 218 -6.23 -23.80 -2.01
C SER A 218 -6.59 -25.27 -1.74
N GLU A 219 -7.28 -25.58 -0.65
CA GLU A 219 -7.70 -26.94 -0.27
C GLU A 219 -6.55 -27.96 -0.23
N GLY A 220 -5.34 -27.50 0.14
CA GLY A 220 -4.15 -28.32 0.29
C GLY A 220 -3.27 -28.43 -0.95
N SER A 221 -3.59 -27.76 -2.07
CA SER A 221 -2.66 -27.62 -3.20
C SER A 221 -1.43 -26.79 -2.82
N TRP A 222 -1.52 -25.95 -1.81
CA TRP A 222 -0.41 -25.31 -1.12
C TRP A 222 -0.26 -25.92 0.28
N SER A 223 0.91 -26.47 0.62
CA SER A 223 1.14 -27.20 1.87
C SER A 223 2.27 -26.59 2.74
N HIS A 224 2.68 -25.36 2.42
CA HIS A 224 3.81 -24.70 3.09
C HIS A 224 3.38 -23.70 4.17
N GLY A 225 2.07 -23.50 4.36
CA GLY A 225 1.53 -22.52 5.32
C GLY A 225 1.71 -21.08 4.87
N GLU A 226 1.42 -20.15 5.79
CA GLU A 226 1.69 -18.73 5.66
C GLU A 226 3.17 -18.45 5.95
N VAL A 227 3.89 -17.83 5.02
CA VAL A 227 5.31 -17.55 5.14
C VAL A 227 5.68 -16.25 4.41
N GLU A 228 6.64 -15.50 4.94
CA GLU A 228 7.18 -14.30 4.27
C GLU A 228 8.41 -14.57 3.40
N GLU A 229 9.13 -15.67 3.67
CA GLU A 229 10.25 -16.15 2.87
C GLU A 229 9.78 -17.32 1.98
N TRP A 230 10.08 -17.24 0.68
CA TRP A 230 9.59 -18.24 -0.28
C TRP A 230 10.16 -19.65 -0.02
N PRO A 231 9.31 -20.67 0.20
CA PRO A 231 9.76 -21.98 0.66
C PRO A 231 10.03 -22.97 -0.49
N VAL A 232 9.49 -22.73 -1.70
CA VAL A 232 9.53 -23.68 -2.82
C VAL A 232 10.82 -23.50 -3.63
N LYS A 233 11.48 -24.60 -3.97
CA LYS A 233 12.67 -24.57 -4.83
C LYS A 233 12.28 -24.45 -6.30
N GLY A 234 12.99 -23.60 -7.04
CA GLY A 234 12.75 -23.38 -8.46
C GLY A 234 11.95 -22.10 -8.68
N GLY A 235 11.56 -21.86 -9.95
CA GLY A 235 11.03 -20.54 -10.33
C GLY A 235 12.13 -19.48 -10.41
N GLU A 236 11.73 -18.21 -10.44
CA GLU A 236 12.63 -17.05 -10.49
C GLU A 236 12.45 -16.20 -9.23
N ALA A 237 13.54 -16.03 -8.47
CA ALA A 237 13.54 -15.18 -7.28
C ALA A 237 13.84 -13.73 -7.68
N ALA A 238 12.96 -12.80 -7.32
CA ALA A 238 13.09 -11.39 -7.62
C ALA A 238 13.02 -10.54 -6.34
N GLN A 239 13.90 -9.53 -6.26
CA GLN A 239 13.95 -8.64 -5.11
C GLN A 239 12.87 -7.55 -5.23
N GLN A 240 12.13 -7.33 -4.17
CA GLN A 240 11.10 -6.28 -4.06
C GLN A 240 9.96 -6.45 -5.08
N THR A 241 8.92 -5.61 -4.98
CA THR A 241 7.78 -5.63 -5.91
C THR A 241 8.22 -5.31 -7.34
N SER A 242 9.08 -4.31 -7.52
CA SER A 242 9.57 -3.90 -8.83
C SER A 242 10.36 -4.99 -9.56
N GLY A 243 11.13 -5.79 -8.82
CA GLY A 243 11.86 -6.93 -9.38
C GLY A 243 10.92 -8.01 -9.90
N VAL A 244 9.85 -8.34 -9.16
CA VAL A 244 8.81 -9.28 -9.63
C VAL A 244 8.16 -8.77 -10.92
N ILE A 245 7.74 -7.51 -10.95
CA ILE A 245 7.13 -6.91 -12.14
C ILE A 245 8.09 -6.94 -13.33
N GLN A 246 9.37 -6.63 -13.13
CA GLN A 246 10.38 -6.68 -14.18
C GLN A 246 10.60 -8.10 -14.70
N ALA A 247 10.69 -9.09 -13.82
CA ALA A 247 10.88 -10.48 -14.20
C ALA A 247 9.69 -11.04 -14.98
N VAL A 248 8.46 -10.75 -14.52
CA VAL A 248 7.24 -11.18 -15.22
C VAL A 248 7.13 -10.49 -16.58
N SER A 249 7.32 -9.18 -16.67
CA SER A 249 7.23 -8.47 -17.96
C SER A 249 8.31 -8.86 -18.96
N GLY A 250 9.48 -9.27 -18.49
CA GLY A 250 10.62 -9.67 -19.33
C GLY A 250 10.57 -11.13 -19.81
N GLY A 251 9.77 -11.99 -19.16
CA GLY A 251 9.73 -13.43 -19.42
C GLY A 251 8.43 -13.88 -20.07
N GLN A 252 8.49 -14.70 -21.15
CA GLN A 252 7.31 -15.37 -21.69
C GLN A 252 6.96 -16.62 -20.88
N GLY A 253 5.67 -16.82 -20.60
CA GLY A 253 5.19 -17.93 -19.79
C GLY A 253 5.44 -17.78 -18.30
N THR A 254 5.73 -16.56 -17.84
CA THR A 254 5.92 -16.25 -16.43
C THR A 254 4.59 -15.93 -15.75
N ILE A 255 4.53 -16.24 -14.45
CA ILE A 255 3.45 -15.85 -13.54
C ILE A 255 4.06 -15.44 -12.19
N GLY A 256 3.54 -14.40 -11.58
CA GLY A 256 4.03 -13.89 -10.28
C GLY A 256 2.91 -13.27 -9.48
N TYR A 257 3.24 -12.67 -8.34
CA TYR A 257 2.30 -11.94 -7.50
C TYR A 257 2.91 -10.61 -7.05
N ALA A 258 2.11 -9.57 -7.06
CA ALA A 258 2.56 -8.22 -6.72
C ALA A 258 1.39 -7.34 -6.29
N ASP A 259 1.67 -6.25 -5.59
CA ASP A 259 0.69 -5.18 -5.37
C ASP A 259 0.14 -4.68 -6.70
N ALA A 260 -1.18 -4.71 -6.86
CA ALA A 260 -1.83 -4.38 -8.13
C ALA A 260 -1.54 -2.95 -8.60
N SER A 261 -1.27 -2.01 -7.69
CA SER A 261 -0.91 -0.63 -8.04
C SER A 261 0.40 -0.51 -8.83
N GLN A 262 1.25 -1.55 -8.76
CA GLN A 262 2.54 -1.60 -9.44
C GLN A 262 2.53 -2.57 -10.66
N ALA A 263 1.43 -3.27 -10.91
CA ALA A 263 1.33 -4.25 -12.00
C ALA A 263 1.49 -3.62 -13.41
N GLY A 264 1.22 -2.32 -13.54
CA GLY A 264 1.35 -1.61 -14.81
C GLY A 264 0.40 -2.14 -15.87
N GLU A 265 0.96 -2.55 -17.01
CA GLU A 265 0.21 -3.11 -18.15
C GLU A 265 0.25 -4.66 -18.20
N LEU A 266 0.78 -5.32 -17.14
CA LEU A 266 0.75 -6.78 -17.08
C LEU A 266 -0.69 -7.29 -16.97
N ASN A 267 -0.96 -8.42 -17.64
CA ASN A 267 -2.21 -9.13 -17.47
C ASN A 267 -2.34 -9.66 -16.04
N THR A 268 -3.56 -9.64 -15.50
CA THR A 268 -3.88 -10.10 -14.16
C THR A 268 -4.90 -11.21 -14.19
N VAL A 269 -4.75 -12.16 -13.29
CA VAL A 269 -5.66 -13.30 -13.14
C VAL A 269 -6.93 -12.85 -12.41
N ALA A 270 -8.10 -13.24 -12.93
CA ALA A 270 -9.34 -13.24 -12.16
C ALA A 270 -9.40 -14.51 -11.32
N VAL A 271 -9.60 -14.34 -10.01
CA VAL A 271 -9.56 -15.44 -9.03
C VAL A 271 -10.97 -15.94 -8.73
N LYS A 272 -11.15 -17.25 -8.68
CA LYS A 272 -12.45 -17.84 -8.35
C LYS A 272 -12.81 -17.61 -6.89
N VAL A 273 -14.01 -17.02 -6.67
CA VAL A 273 -14.60 -16.77 -5.36
C VAL A 273 -16.06 -17.26 -5.40
N GLY A 274 -16.38 -18.32 -4.67
CA GLY A 274 -17.67 -19.00 -4.81
C GLY A 274 -17.88 -19.46 -6.26
N GLU A 275 -18.93 -18.96 -6.90
CA GLU A 275 -19.27 -19.29 -8.30
C GLU A 275 -18.73 -18.29 -9.34
N GLU A 276 -18.06 -17.22 -8.91
CA GLU A 276 -17.61 -16.12 -9.76
C GLU A 276 -16.09 -16.07 -9.87
N PHE A 277 -15.58 -15.45 -10.97
CA PHE A 277 -14.20 -15.03 -11.07
C PHE A 277 -14.09 -13.52 -10.86
N VAL A 278 -13.28 -13.10 -9.89
CA VAL A 278 -13.16 -11.72 -9.43
C VAL A 278 -11.78 -11.17 -9.78
N ALA A 279 -11.76 -10.06 -10.50
CA ALA A 279 -10.51 -9.37 -10.85
C ALA A 279 -9.92 -8.59 -9.66
N PRO A 280 -8.59 -8.36 -9.62
CA PRO A 280 -7.91 -7.65 -8.54
C PRO A 280 -8.12 -6.13 -8.62
N THR A 281 -9.37 -5.67 -8.45
CA THR A 281 -9.69 -4.25 -8.46
C THR A 281 -9.67 -3.66 -7.04
N PRO A 282 -9.36 -2.36 -6.87
CA PRO A 282 -9.42 -1.71 -5.56
C PRO A 282 -10.79 -1.84 -4.89
N GLU A 283 -11.87 -1.76 -5.67
CA GLU A 283 -13.25 -1.87 -5.17
C GLU A 283 -13.57 -3.27 -4.66
N ALA A 284 -13.08 -4.32 -5.34
CA ALA A 284 -13.28 -5.71 -4.93
C ALA A 284 -12.42 -6.04 -3.69
N ALA A 285 -11.20 -5.52 -3.64
CA ALA A 285 -10.31 -5.67 -2.48
C ALA A 285 -10.85 -4.96 -1.23
N ALA A 286 -11.39 -3.74 -1.38
CA ALA A 286 -11.93 -2.99 -0.26
C ALA A 286 -13.09 -3.70 0.46
N LYS A 287 -13.87 -4.51 -0.25
CA LYS A 287 -14.99 -5.28 0.34
C LYS A 287 -14.55 -6.32 1.37
N VAL A 288 -13.30 -6.74 1.35
CA VAL A 288 -12.78 -7.69 2.35
C VAL A 288 -12.85 -7.12 3.76
N LEU A 289 -12.81 -5.78 3.89
CA LEU A 289 -12.90 -5.08 5.18
C LEU A 289 -14.28 -5.20 5.84
N ASP A 290 -15.34 -5.52 5.08
CA ASP A 290 -16.69 -5.69 5.65
C ASP A 290 -16.77 -6.87 6.64
N ALA A 291 -15.88 -7.86 6.47
CA ALA A 291 -15.76 -9.03 7.33
C ALA A 291 -14.48 -9.05 8.20
N ALA A 292 -13.60 -8.04 8.03
CA ALA A 292 -12.37 -7.98 8.78
C ALA A 292 -12.63 -7.72 10.26
N THR A 293 -11.85 -8.34 11.12
CA THR A 293 -11.90 -8.16 12.58
C THR A 293 -10.55 -7.71 13.10
N GLN A 294 -10.55 -6.99 14.21
CA GLN A 294 -9.28 -6.65 14.86
C GLN A 294 -8.71 -7.91 15.55
N VAL A 295 -7.39 -8.09 15.47
CA VAL A 295 -6.68 -9.18 16.15
C VAL A 295 -6.90 -9.05 17.66
N GLU A 296 -7.36 -10.13 18.29
CA GLU A 296 -7.66 -10.13 19.71
C GLU A 296 -6.40 -10.00 20.58
N GLY A 297 -6.54 -9.40 21.76
CA GLY A 297 -5.46 -9.28 22.76
C GLY A 297 -4.42 -8.19 22.47
N ARG A 298 -4.59 -7.41 21.41
CA ARG A 298 -3.70 -6.31 21.04
C ARG A 298 -3.96 -5.05 21.90
N ALA A 299 -2.93 -4.20 22.02
CA ALA A 299 -3.06 -2.90 22.66
C ALA A 299 -4.02 -1.98 21.85
N ALA A 300 -4.60 -0.99 22.49
CA ALA A 300 -5.51 -0.05 21.82
C ALA A 300 -4.84 0.77 20.67
N THR A 301 -3.51 0.83 20.68
CA THR A 301 -2.70 1.47 19.61
C THR A 301 -2.28 0.53 18.50
N ASP A 302 -2.57 -0.76 18.64
CA ASP A 302 -2.29 -1.78 17.64
C ASP A 302 -3.60 -2.19 16.96
N LEU A 303 -3.81 -1.69 15.74
CA LEU A 303 -5.00 -1.87 14.93
C LEU A 303 -4.82 -2.97 13.88
N ALA A 304 -4.09 -4.02 14.23
CA ALA A 304 -3.91 -5.20 13.37
C ALA A 304 -5.26 -5.84 13.01
N LEU A 305 -5.42 -6.25 11.75
CA LEU A 305 -6.67 -6.80 11.20
C LEU A 305 -6.48 -8.25 10.76
N GLU A 306 -7.43 -9.09 11.13
CA GLU A 306 -7.62 -10.41 10.54
C GLU A 306 -8.54 -10.32 9.33
N ILE A 307 -8.16 -10.99 8.25
CA ILE A 307 -8.87 -10.99 6.97
C ILE A 307 -9.42 -12.38 6.69
N ASP A 308 -10.71 -12.47 6.32
CA ASP A 308 -11.30 -13.70 5.81
C ASP A 308 -10.81 -13.99 4.38
N ARG A 309 -9.74 -14.78 4.29
CA ARG A 309 -9.11 -15.15 3.01
C ARG A 309 -9.83 -16.29 2.28
N LYS A 310 -10.79 -16.93 2.94
CA LYS A 310 -11.61 -18.04 2.39
C LYS A 310 -13.03 -17.57 2.07
N THR A 311 -13.26 -16.30 1.92
CA THR A 311 -14.58 -15.73 1.63
C THR A 311 -15.14 -16.29 0.31
N GLU A 312 -16.44 -16.59 0.30
CA GLU A 312 -17.21 -16.90 -0.90
C GLU A 312 -18.17 -15.76 -1.30
N ALA A 313 -18.02 -14.59 -0.66
CA ALA A 313 -18.88 -13.45 -0.89
C ALA A 313 -18.67 -12.86 -2.30
N ALA A 314 -19.78 -12.67 -3.01
CA ALA A 314 -19.78 -12.22 -4.40
C ALA A 314 -19.05 -10.87 -4.59
N GLY A 315 -18.17 -10.82 -5.58
CA GLY A 315 -17.41 -9.63 -5.94
C GLY A 315 -16.38 -9.19 -4.90
N VAL A 316 -16.00 -10.02 -3.93
CA VAL A 316 -14.89 -9.79 -3.00
C VAL A 316 -13.61 -10.40 -3.57
N TYR A 317 -12.52 -9.65 -3.61
CA TYR A 317 -11.21 -10.17 -3.99
C TYR A 317 -10.39 -10.51 -2.74
N PRO A 318 -10.09 -11.80 -2.46
CA PRO A 318 -9.54 -12.21 -1.16
C PRO A 318 -8.03 -12.10 -1.01
N ILE A 319 -7.28 -11.97 -2.13
CA ILE A 319 -5.83 -11.85 -2.09
C ILE A 319 -5.48 -10.39 -1.87
N VAL A 320 -5.47 -9.96 -0.63
CA VAL A 320 -5.20 -8.58 -0.27
C VAL A 320 -4.06 -8.48 0.71
N LEU A 321 -3.35 -7.36 0.67
CA LEU A 321 -2.50 -6.90 1.75
C LEU A 321 -3.18 -5.76 2.49
N VAL A 322 -3.07 -5.77 3.80
CA VAL A 322 -3.33 -4.62 4.65
C VAL A 322 -1.97 -4.01 4.98
N SER A 323 -1.77 -2.79 4.58
CA SER A 323 -0.48 -2.12 4.72
C SER A 323 -0.48 -1.25 5.97
N TYR A 324 0.53 -1.42 6.82
CA TYR A 324 0.63 -0.78 8.13
C TYR A 324 1.81 0.18 8.18
N GLN A 325 1.65 1.25 8.98
CA GLN A 325 2.76 2.00 9.55
C GLN A 325 2.95 1.58 11.00
N ILE A 326 4.20 1.30 11.37
CA ILE A 326 4.61 0.83 12.68
C ILE A 326 5.57 1.84 13.27
N ALA A 327 5.27 2.32 14.48
CA ALA A 327 6.05 3.34 15.18
C ALA A 327 6.00 3.14 16.69
N CYS A 328 6.89 3.76 17.44
CA CYS A 328 6.77 3.81 18.88
C CYS A 328 5.67 4.81 19.29
N GLN A 329 4.91 4.50 20.33
CA GLN A 329 3.98 5.46 20.92
C GLN A 329 4.71 6.66 21.51
N LYS A 330 5.96 6.47 21.95
CA LYS A 330 6.84 7.52 22.45
C LYS A 330 8.25 7.29 21.96
N TYR A 331 8.94 8.36 21.65
CA TYR A 331 10.37 8.36 21.37
C TYR A 331 11.11 9.13 22.45
N GLU A 332 12.33 8.69 22.76
CA GLU A 332 13.22 9.41 23.69
C GLU A 332 13.84 10.65 23.02
N ASP A 333 14.11 10.57 21.71
CA ASP A 333 14.62 11.69 20.94
C ASP A 333 13.45 12.55 20.43
N ALA A 334 13.46 13.83 20.80
CA ALA A 334 12.45 14.79 20.40
C ALA A 334 12.42 15.08 18.90
N THR A 335 13.47 14.68 18.15
CA THR A 335 13.50 14.80 16.68
C THR A 335 12.78 13.64 15.99
N GLU A 336 12.50 12.54 16.69
CA GLU A 336 11.73 11.40 16.22
C GLU A 336 10.27 11.45 16.68
N ALA A 337 9.96 12.22 17.72
CA ALA A 337 8.64 12.38 18.31
C ALA A 337 7.83 13.46 17.57
#